data_461ed41719ab31190a7ea3e089d31739
#
_entry.id   461ed41719ab31190a7ea3e089d31739
#
_cell.length_a   1.000
_cell.length_b   1.000
_cell.length_c   1.000
_cell.angle_alpha   90.00
_cell.angle_beta   90.00
_cell.angle_gamma   90.00
#
_symmetry.space_group_name_H-M   'P 1'
#
loop_
_entity.id
_entity.type
_entity.pdbx_description
1 polymer ?
#
loop_
_entity_poly.entity_id
_entity_poly.type
_entity_poly.pdbx_seq_one_letter_code
_entity_poly.pdbx_strand_id
1 'polypeptide(L)'
;VCSSDLGQVLIEGQELGALTEKELRGQRSDIAMIFQNFNLLMQKSVLDNVCFPMQIQGKKKKEAREKARELLKTVGLSEKEKAYPAQLSGGQRQRVAIARALASDPKILLCDEATSALDPQTTASILSLLKEINEKLGITIVIITHQMSVIREICSHVAIIEHGVLVEDGLVEDIFSHPKSKAAKELILRDQPGNNNAPLANAVQERMQGDKKIRIVFSENSAFEPVIANMILQFKTPVNILRADTKNVGGVAKGEMILGLPEDRHLQVDIEEYLKEKGLAVEEVTEDVE
;
A
#
# COMPACT_ATOMS: atom_id res chain seq x y z
N VAL A 1 -20.00 11.50 -10.59
CA VAL A 1 -20.41 10.12 -10.87
C VAL A 1 -20.74 10.07 -12.34
N CYS A 2 -19.85 9.45 -13.14
CA CYS A 2 -20.19 9.10 -14.51
C CYS A 2 -21.34 8.09 -14.43
N SER A 3 -22.46 8.36 -15.11
CA SER A 3 -23.44 7.31 -15.37
C SER A 3 -22.72 6.29 -16.26
N SER A 4 -22.45 5.09 -15.73
CA SER A 4 -22.02 4.01 -16.59
C SER A 4 -23.27 3.59 -17.36
N ASP A 5 -23.28 3.76 -18.67
CA ASP A 5 -24.38 3.32 -19.53
C ASP A 5 -24.46 1.78 -19.61
N LEU A 6 -23.50 1.10 -18.98
CA LEU A 6 -23.37 -0.36 -18.96
C LEU A 6 -23.05 -0.84 -17.53
N GLY A 7 -23.71 -1.93 -17.13
CA GLY A 7 -23.48 -2.59 -15.86
C GLY A 7 -24.39 -2.11 -14.72
N GLN A 8 -24.26 -2.76 -13.58
CA GLN A 8 -25.05 -2.51 -12.37
C GLN A 8 -24.13 -2.17 -11.20
N VAL A 9 -24.51 -1.19 -10.41
CA VAL A 9 -23.85 -0.89 -9.13
C VAL A 9 -24.82 -1.24 -8.02
N LEU A 10 -24.46 -2.22 -7.21
CA LEU A 10 -25.26 -2.71 -6.09
C LEU A 10 -24.63 -2.26 -4.77
N ILE A 11 -25.42 -1.67 -3.89
CA ILE A 11 -25.04 -1.36 -2.52
C ILE A 11 -26.09 -2.00 -1.59
N GLU A 12 -25.63 -2.84 -0.66
CA GLU A 12 -26.52 -3.62 0.21
C GLU A 12 -27.63 -4.37 -0.57
N GLY A 13 -27.31 -4.86 -1.78
CA GLY A 13 -28.25 -5.56 -2.66
C GLY A 13 -29.20 -4.66 -3.44
N GLN A 14 -29.12 -3.34 -3.29
CA GLN A 14 -29.93 -2.38 -4.04
C GLN A 14 -29.16 -1.82 -5.23
N GLU A 15 -29.78 -1.88 -6.40
CA GLU A 15 -29.22 -1.32 -7.64
C GLU A 15 -29.39 0.20 -7.66
N LEU A 16 -28.27 0.93 -7.69
CA LEU A 16 -28.27 2.41 -7.67
C LEU A 16 -28.95 3.01 -8.89
N GLY A 17 -28.84 2.37 -10.07
CA GLY A 17 -29.42 2.84 -11.32
C GLY A 17 -30.94 2.76 -11.36
N ALA A 18 -31.54 1.89 -10.55
CA ALA A 18 -32.99 1.70 -10.45
C ALA A 18 -33.66 2.63 -9.43
N LEU A 19 -32.88 3.35 -8.62
CA LEU A 19 -33.41 4.21 -7.54
C LEU A 19 -33.93 5.54 -8.08
N THR A 20 -34.99 6.02 -7.46
CA THR A 20 -35.45 7.41 -7.66
C THR A 20 -34.40 8.40 -7.10
N GLU A 21 -34.45 9.65 -7.57
CA GLU A 21 -33.57 10.74 -7.09
C GLU A 21 -33.60 10.89 -5.54
N LYS A 22 -34.73 10.67 -4.93
CA LYS A 22 -34.90 10.77 -3.48
C LYS A 22 -34.20 9.60 -2.77
N GLU A 23 -34.38 8.39 -3.24
CA GLU A 23 -33.74 7.19 -2.72
C GLU A 23 -32.23 7.24 -2.93
N LEU A 24 -31.78 7.68 -4.11
CA LEU A 24 -30.37 7.85 -4.43
C LEU A 24 -29.68 8.87 -3.50
N ARG A 25 -30.36 9.96 -3.11
CA ARG A 25 -29.87 10.90 -2.10
C ARG A 25 -29.74 10.23 -0.73
N GLY A 26 -30.68 9.36 -0.37
CA GLY A 26 -30.60 8.56 0.85
C GLY A 26 -29.36 7.66 0.84
N GLN A 27 -29.17 6.89 -0.21
CA GLN A 27 -28.00 6.00 -0.38
C GLN A 27 -26.68 6.78 -0.37
N ARG A 28 -26.64 7.95 -1.03
CA ARG A 28 -25.43 8.81 -1.01
C ARG A 28 -25.10 9.35 0.38
N SER A 29 -26.05 9.46 1.31
CA SER A 29 -25.77 9.87 2.67
C SER A 29 -25.02 8.80 3.47
N ASP A 30 -25.17 7.53 3.08
CA ASP A 30 -24.48 6.39 3.69
C ASP A 30 -23.04 6.19 3.14
N ILE A 31 -22.65 6.97 2.14
CA ILE A 31 -21.34 6.91 1.51
C ILE A 31 -20.63 8.24 1.74
N ALA A 32 -19.46 8.20 2.36
CA ALA A 32 -18.59 9.36 2.49
C ALA A 32 -17.33 9.17 1.62
N MET A 33 -16.73 10.28 1.21
CA MET A 33 -15.51 10.25 0.38
C MET A 33 -14.45 11.18 0.94
N ILE A 34 -13.22 10.67 0.99
CA ILE A 34 -12.01 11.43 1.26
C ILE A 34 -11.25 11.55 -0.05
N PHE A 35 -11.02 12.77 -0.48
CA PHE A 35 -10.34 13.09 -1.73
C PHE A 35 -8.83 13.28 -1.53
N GLN A 36 -8.07 13.04 -2.56
CA GLN A 36 -6.61 13.22 -2.61
C GLN A 36 -6.15 14.60 -2.09
N ASN A 37 -6.85 15.67 -2.45
CA ASN A 37 -6.53 17.06 -2.07
C ASN A 37 -7.29 17.54 -0.83
N PHE A 38 -7.80 16.62 0.02
CA PHE A 38 -8.57 16.92 1.24
C PHE A 38 -9.89 17.67 1.01
N ASN A 39 -9.99 18.52 0.03
CA ASN A 39 -11.15 19.36 -0.36
C ASN A 39 -11.81 20.06 0.84
N LEU A 40 -10.99 20.61 1.76
CA LEU A 40 -11.48 21.37 2.90
C LEU A 40 -11.95 22.76 2.47
N LEU A 41 -12.98 23.26 3.15
CA LEU A 41 -13.49 24.60 2.95
C LEU A 41 -12.51 25.59 3.59
N MET A 42 -11.66 26.23 2.79
CA MET A 42 -10.54 27.04 3.26
C MET A 42 -10.97 28.27 4.09
N GLN A 43 -12.18 28.78 3.85
CA GLN A 43 -12.74 29.93 4.55
C GLN A 43 -13.52 29.54 5.82
N LYS A 44 -13.61 28.27 6.15
CA LYS A 44 -14.28 27.76 7.34
C LYS A 44 -13.26 27.20 8.34
N SER A 45 -13.58 27.36 9.64
CA SER A 45 -12.78 26.73 10.69
C SER A 45 -12.78 25.18 10.57
N VAL A 46 -11.86 24.53 11.26
CA VAL A 46 -11.82 23.07 11.38
C VAL A 46 -13.15 22.52 11.88
N LEU A 47 -13.69 23.11 12.95
CA LEU A 47 -15.00 22.72 13.50
C LEU A 47 -16.12 22.88 12.48
N ASP A 48 -16.16 24.02 11.75
CA ASP A 48 -17.21 24.27 10.78
C ASP A 48 -17.06 23.39 9.51
N ASN A 49 -15.85 22.97 9.15
CA ASN A 49 -15.61 21.94 8.13
C ASN A 49 -16.26 20.61 8.52
N VAL A 50 -16.06 20.15 9.75
CA VAL A 50 -16.64 18.89 10.25
C VAL A 50 -18.16 19.00 10.42
N CYS A 51 -18.68 20.16 10.82
CA CYS A 51 -20.13 20.39 10.94
C CYS A 51 -20.86 20.41 9.58
N PHE A 52 -20.16 20.71 8.49
CA PHE A 52 -20.78 21.03 7.19
C PHE A 52 -21.69 19.91 6.65
N PRO A 53 -21.30 18.61 6.62
CA PRO A 53 -22.19 17.54 6.16
C PRO A 53 -23.47 17.44 6.99
N MET A 54 -23.38 17.56 8.29
CA MET A 54 -24.52 17.52 9.20
C MET A 54 -25.49 18.67 8.99
N GLN A 55 -24.95 19.87 8.67
CA GLN A 55 -25.78 21.04 8.34
C GLN A 55 -26.56 20.84 7.03
N ILE A 56 -25.94 20.20 6.03
CA ILE A 56 -26.64 19.84 4.78
C ILE A 56 -27.76 18.84 5.05
N GLN A 57 -27.56 17.89 5.98
CA GLN A 57 -28.58 16.95 6.42
C GLN A 57 -29.68 17.59 7.29
N GLY A 58 -29.58 18.90 7.58
CA GLY A 58 -30.60 19.63 8.39
C GLY A 58 -30.47 19.44 9.91
N LYS A 59 -29.36 18.86 10.42
CA LYS A 59 -29.14 18.76 11.88
C LYS A 59 -29.02 20.13 12.53
N LYS A 60 -29.51 20.27 13.75
CA LYS A 60 -29.42 21.51 14.50
C LYS A 60 -27.96 21.91 14.77
N LYS A 61 -27.65 23.18 14.68
CA LYS A 61 -26.29 23.72 14.83
C LYS A 61 -25.59 23.27 16.13
N LYS A 62 -26.35 23.21 17.25
CA LYS A 62 -25.81 22.77 18.54
C LYS A 62 -25.39 21.29 18.49
N GLU A 63 -26.25 20.43 18.02
CA GLU A 63 -26.02 18.99 17.87
C GLU A 63 -24.84 18.71 16.92
N ALA A 64 -24.82 19.38 15.76
CA ALA A 64 -23.70 19.25 14.80
C ALA A 64 -22.34 19.64 15.40
N ARG A 65 -22.32 20.70 16.24
CA ARG A 65 -21.08 21.13 16.91
C ARG A 65 -20.63 20.19 18.02
N GLU A 66 -21.56 19.62 18.79
CA GLU A 66 -21.23 18.63 19.81
C GLU A 66 -20.61 17.38 19.16
N LYS A 67 -21.26 16.81 18.14
CA LYS A 67 -20.75 15.68 17.40
C LYS A 67 -19.43 15.98 16.70
N ALA A 68 -19.29 17.16 16.10
CA ALA A 68 -18.03 17.55 15.44
C ALA A 68 -16.85 17.60 16.43
N ARG A 69 -17.06 18.05 17.68
CA ARG A 69 -16.01 18.01 18.71
C ARG A 69 -15.63 16.60 19.12
N GLU A 70 -16.59 15.67 19.22
CA GLU A 70 -16.33 14.27 19.48
C GLU A 70 -15.49 13.66 18.35
N LEU A 71 -15.84 13.93 17.10
CA LEU A 71 -15.06 13.47 15.93
C LEU A 71 -13.67 14.09 15.90
N LEU A 72 -13.52 15.38 16.23
CA LEU A 72 -12.20 16.02 16.34
C LEU A 72 -11.35 15.40 17.45
N LYS A 73 -11.97 14.99 18.55
CA LYS A 73 -11.29 14.24 19.61
C LYS A 73 -10.82 12.86 19.11
N THR A 74 -11.67 12.14 18.38
CA THR A 74 -11.32 10.84 17.78
C THR A 74 -10.12 10.93 16.87
N VAL A 75 -10.02 12.00 16.05
CA VAL A 75 -8.87 12.19 15.13
C VAL A 75 -7.69 12.93 15.78
N GLY A 76 -7.73 13.22 17.10
CA GLY A 76 -6.64 13.87 17.84
C GLY A 76 -6.46 15.35 17.54
N LEU A 77 -7.52 16.09 17.21
CA LEU A 77 -7.47 17.51 16.83
C LEU A 77 -8.37 18.42 17.68
N SER A 78 -8.68 18.04 18.92
CA SER A 78 -9.56 18.82 19.82
C SER A 78 -9.13 20.28 19.96
N GLU A 79 -7.82 20.53 20.04
CA GLU A 79 -7.25 21.87 20.26
C GLU A 79 -7.24 22.75 19.00
N LYS A 80 -7.54 22.16 17.85
CA LYS A 80 -7.52 22.84 16.54
C LYS A 80 -8.90 23.26 16.05
N GLU A 81 -9.97 23.17 16.87
CA GLU A 81 -11.35 23.44 16.44
C GLU A 81 -11.54 24.82 15.79
N LYS A 82 -10.79 25.83 16.27
CA LYS A 82 -10.87 27.21 15.78
C LYS A 82 -9.87 27.54 14.66
N ALA A 83 -8.92 26.64 14.39
CA ALA A 83 -7.93 26.84 13.33
C ALA A 83 -8.59 26.77 11.94
N TYR A 84 -7.91 27.32 10.95
CA TYR A 84 -8.29 27.23 9.54
C TYR A 84 -7.39 26.24 8.80
N PRO A 85 -7.85 25.64 7.68
CA PRO A 85 -7.07 24.64 6.95
C PRO A 85 -5.67 25.10 6.53
N ALA A 86 -5.49 26.39 6.24
CA ALA A 86 -4.19 26.99 5.91
C ALA A 86 -3.17 26.94 7.06
N GLN A 87 -3.62 26.79 8.30
CA GLN A 87 -2.79 26.74 9.51
C GLN A 87 -2.42 25.31 9.91
N LEU A 88 -2.81 24.31 9.11
CA LEU A 88 -2.65 22.89 9.42
C LEU A 88 -1.57 22.25 8.56
N SER A 89 -0.84 21.27 9.12
CA SER A 89 0.01 20.37 8.34
C SER A 89 -0.81 19.47 7.40
N GLY A 90 -0.17 18.81 6.44
CA GLY A 90 -0.82 17.85 5.53
C GLY A 90 -1.59 16.77 6.29
N GLY A 91 -0.94 16.11 7.25
CA GLY A 91 -1.57 15.09 8.06
C GLY A 91 -2.71 15.60 8.94
N GLN A 92 -2.61 16.84 9.47
CA GLN A 92 -3.72 17.45 10.20
C GLN A 92 -4.91 17.75 9.28
N ARG A 93 -4.68 18.24 8.06
CA ARG A 93 -5.74 18.43 7.05
C ARG A 93 -6.43 17.11 6.72
N GLN A 94 -5.66 16.03 6.56
CA GLN A 94 -6.19 14.70 6.33
C GLN A 94 -7.08 14.22 7.49
N ARG A 95 -6.65 14.40 8.73
CA ARG A 95 -7.46 14.07 9.92
C ARG A 95 -8.76 14.87 9.99
N VAL A 96 -8.76 16.14 9.58
CA VAL A 96 -10.00 16.94 9.46
C VAL A 96 -10.89 16.40 8.35
N ALA A 97 -10.34 15.98 7.21
CA ALA A 97 -11.11 15.38 6.12
C ALA A 97 -11.76 14.06 6.55
N ILE A 98 -11.04 13.22 7.31
CA ILE A 98 -11.59 11.99 7.93
C ILE A 98 -12.74 12.34 8.90
N ALA A 99 -12.52 13.26 9.84
CA ALA A 99 -13.56 13.67 10.78
C ALA A 99 -14.81 14.22 10.06
N ARG A 100 -14.62 15.00 8.99
CA ARG A 100 -15.72 15.51 8.16
C ARG A 100 -16.47 14.38 7.45
N ALA A 101 -15.76 13.40 6.91
CA ALA A 101 -16.37 12.26 6.25
C ALA A 101 -17.22 11.42 7.23
N LEU A 102 -16.75 11.22 8.45
CA LEU A 102 -17.47 10.50 9.49
C LEU A 102 -18.70 11.26 10.05
N ALA A 103 -18.78 12.57 9.81
CA ALA A 103 -19.86 13.41 10.37
C ALA A 103 -21.26 13.04 9.85
N SER A 104 -21.35 12.42 8.67
CA SER A 104 -22.61 11.92 8.10
C SER A 104 -23.04 10.55 8.60
N ASP A 105 -22.29 9.90 9.50
CA ASP A 105 -22.48 8.51 9.94
C ASP A 105 -22.52 7.52 8.78
N PRO A 106 -21.49 7.50 7.92
CA PRO A 106 -21.51 6.67 6.73
C PRO A 106 -21.34 5.19 7.05
N LYS A 107 -21.90 4.32 6.20
CA LYS A 107 -21.64 2.88 6.21
C LYS A 107 -20.41 2.52 5.36
N ILE A 108 -20.13 3.35 4.35
CA ILE A 108 -19.02 3.15 3.41
C ILE A 108 -18.17 4.43 3.36
N LEU A 109 -16.86 4.27 3.51
CA LEU A 109 -15.88 5.34 3.37
C LEU A 109 -14.99 5.05 2.17
N LEU A 110 -15.07 5.91 1.15
CA LEU A 110 -14.21 5.85 -0.03
C LEU A 110 -12.99 6.75 0.19
N CYS A 111 -11.79 6.21 0.04
CA CYS A 111 -10.53 6.94 0.20
C CYS A 111 -9.79 6.95 -1.15
N ASP A 112 -9.77 8.11 -1.81
CA ASP A 112 -9.09 8.30 -3.09
C ASP A 112 -7.70 8.88 -2.84
N GLU A 113 -6.67 8.05 -2.99
CA GLU A 113 -5.25 8.39 -2.74
C GLU A 113 -5.00 9.19 -1.46
N ALA A 114 -5.71 8.84 -0.40
CA ALA A 114 -5.79 9.60 0.85
C ALA A 114 -4.44 9.82 1.57
N THR A 115 -3.37 9.15 1.15
CA THR A 115 -2.03 9.21 1.75
C THR A 115 -0.93 9.62 0.79
N SER A 116 -1.21 9.81 -0.51
CA SER A 116 -0.20 10.03 -1.56
C SER A 116 0.63 11.31 -1.37
N ALA A 117 0.09 12.32 -0.70
CA ALA A 117 0.75 13.61 -0.46
C ALA A 117 1.37 13.74 0.96
N LEU A 118 1.50 12.63 1.69
CA LEU A 118 1.97 12.60 3.07
C LEU A 118 3.34 11.91 3.17
N ASP A 119 4.13 12.30 4.17
CA ASP A 119 5.35 11.58 4.53
C ASP A 119 5.05 10.19 5.11
N PRO A 120 6.01 9.24 5.09
CA PRO A 120 5.77 7.86 5.52
C PRO A 120 5.27 7.73 6.96
N GLN A 121 5.78 8.55 7.89
CA GLN A 121 5.39 8.50 9.29
C GLN A 121 3.94 8.99 9.49
N THR A 122 3.58 10.05 8.80
CA THR A 122 2.21 10.58 8.80
C THR A 122 1.27 9.57 8.14
N THR A 123 1.68 8.93 7.03
CA THR A 123 0.92 7.88 6.35
C THR A 123 0.58 6.74 7.31
N ALA A 124 1.57 6.15 7.98
CA ALA A 124 1.35 5.08 8.97
C ALA A 124 0.35 5.51 10.07
N SER A 125 0.49 6.75 10.55
CA SER A 125 -0.44 7.30 11.55
C SER A 125 -1.89 7.45 11.04
N ILE A 126 -2.09 7.80 9.78
CA ILE A 126 -3.41 7.88 9.16
C ILE A 126 -3.99 6.49 8.92
N LEU A 127 -3.19 5.52 8.46
CA LEU A 127 -3.63 4.14 8.25
C LEU A 127 -4.06 3.49 9.58
N SER A 128 -3.28 3.67 10.64
CA SER A 128 -3.66 3.22 11.99
C SER A 128 -4.98 3.83 12.45
N LEU A 129 -5.20 5.13 12.21
CA LEU A 129 -6.47 5.79 12.52
C LEU A 129 -7.64 5.20 11.72
N LEU A 130 -7.48 4.95 10.43
CA LEU A 130 -8.51 4.34 9.59
C LEU A 130 -8.85 2.92 10.03
N LYS A 131 -7.84 2.13 10.43
CA LYS A 131 -8.04 0.79 10.98
C LYS A 131 -8.84 0.84 12.29
N GLU A 132 -8.48 1.74 13.20
CA GLU A 132 -9.21 1.94 14.46
C GLU A 132 -10.68 2.35 14.22
N ILE A 133 -10.93 3.21 13.23
CA ILE A 133 -12.27 3.63 12.84
C ILE A 133 -13.07 2.45 12.28
N ASN A 134 -12.46 1.65 11.38
CA ASN A 134 -13.10 0.45 10.83
C ASN A 134 -13.49 -0.54 11.94
N GLU A 135 -12.57 -0.84 12.86
CA GLU A 135 -12.82 -1.77 13.98
C GLU A 135 -13.89 -1.25 14.96
N LYS A 136 -13.88 0.04 15.28
CA LYS A 136 -14.82 0.62 16.26
C LYS A 136 -16.21 0.87 15.70
N LEU A 137 -16.29 1.31 14.45
CA LEU A 137 -17.56 1.72 13.85
C LEU A 137 -18.16 0.65 12.91
N GLY A 138 -17.41 -0.37 12.56
CA GLY A 138 -17.87 -1.44 11.66
C GLY A 138 -18.17 -0.96 10.24
N ILE A 139 -17.60 0.18 9.80
CA ILE A 139 -17.82 0.73 8.46
C ILE A 139 -16.95 0.05 7.43
N THR A 140 -17.42 -0.10 6.20
CA THR A 140 -16.59 -0.58 5.09
C THR A 140 -15.70 0.53 4.56
N ILE A 141 -14.39 0.30 4.50
CA ILE A 141 -13.43 1.28 3.93
C ILE A 141 -12.91 0.74 2.61
N VAL A 142 -13.09 1.51 1.54
CA VAL A 142 -12.54 1.23 0.20
C VAL A 142 -11.42 2.22 -0.08
N ILE A 143 -10.20 1.73 -0.31
CA ILE A 143 -9.02 2.55 -0.54
C ILE A 143 -8.58 2.40 -1.99
N ILE A 144 -8.48 3.51 -2.70
CA ILE A 144 -7.86 3.59 -4.03
C ILE A 144 -6.42 4.06 -3.82
N THR A 145 -5.46 3.25 -4.22
CA THR A 145 -4.03 3.57 -4.07
C THR A 145 -3.19 2.78 -5.07
N HIS A 146 -2.04 3.32 -5.42
CA HIS A 146 -0.99 2.62 -6.16
C HIS A 146 0.15 2.14 -5.23
N GLN A 147 0.05 2.37 -3.91
CA GLN A 147 1.05 1.99 -2.91
C GLN A 147 0.70 0.61 -2.33
N MET A 148 1.48 -0.42 -2.67
CA MET A 148 1.26 -1.78 -2.20
C MET A 148 1.47 -1.92 -0.69
N SER A 149 2.37 -1.11 -0.11
CA SER A 149 2.58 -1.01 1.33
C SER A 149 1.30 -0.66 2.09
N VAL A 150 0.51 0.29 1.58
CA VAL A 150 -0.80 0.65 2.15
C VAL A 150 -1.76 -0.52 2.13
N ILE A 151 -1.82 -1.26 1.01
CA ILE A 151 -2.70 -2.42 0.87
C ILE A 151 -2.33 -3.51 1.89
N ARG A 152 -1.05 -3.82 2.03
CA ARG A 152 -0.57 -4.82 3.01
C ARG A 152 -0.87 -4.46 4.46
N GLU A 153 -0.84 -3.18 4.79
CA GLU A 153 -0.95 -2.72 6.18
C GLU A 153 -2.39 -2.73 6.67
N ILE A 154 -3.37 -2.39 5.82
CA ILE A 154 -4.73 -2.13 6.28
C ILE A 154 -5.81 -2.95 5.56
N CYS A 155 -5.58 -3.43 4.32
CA CYS A 155 -6.61 -4.09 3.54
C CYS A 155 -6.63 -5.60 3.80
N SER A 156 -7.83 -6.18 3.80
CA SER A 156 -8.04 -7.63 3.79
C SER A 156 -8.27 -8.19 2.39
N HIS A 157 -8.78 -7.36 1.48
CA HIS A 157 -9.13 -7.70 0.10
C HIS A 157 -8.55 -6.67 -0.86
N VAL A 158 -8.17 -7.08 -2.04
CA VAL A 158 -7.63 -6.20 -3.08
C VAL A 158 -8.23 -6.53 -4.43
N ALA A 159 -8.50 -5.50 -5.22
CA ALA A 159 -8.91 -5.59 -6.61
C ALA A 159 -7.93 -4.76 -7.46
N ILE A 160 -7.30 -5.39 -8.44
CA ILE A 160 -6.31 -4.75 -9.32
C ILE A 160 -6.97 -4.40 -10.64
N ILE A 161 -6.90 -3.12 -10.99
CA ILE A 161 -7.50 -2.58 -12.22
C ILE A 161 -6.37 -2.10 -13.13
N GLU A 162 -6.36 -2.59 -14.37
CA GLU A 162 -5.46 -2.16 -15.42
C GLU A 162 -6.26 -1.71 -16.65
N HIS A 163 -5.98 -0.50 -17.15
CA HIS A 163 -6.69 0.08 -18.30
C HIS A 163 -8.22 0.04 -18.20
N GLY A 164 -8.76 0.20 -16.97
CA GLY A 164 -10.20 0.20 -16.72
C GLY A 164 -10.82 -1.20 -16.62
N VAL A 165 -10.01 -2.26 -16.68
CA VAL A 165 -10.46 -3.66 -16.56
C VAL A 165 -9.97 -4.22 -15.23
N LEU A 166 -10.83 -4.95 -14.52
CA LEU A 166 -10.46 -5.74 -13.36
C LEU A 166 -9.65 -6.95 -13.83
N VAL A 167 -8.37 -7.00 -13.48
CA VAL A 167 -7.46 -8.07 -13.93
C VAL A 167 -7.22 -9.13 -12.86
N GLU A 168 -7.36 -8.76 -11.58
CA GLU A 168 -7.22 -9.70 -10.47
C GLU A 168 -7.94 -9.17 -9.23
N ASP A 169 -8.56 -10.07 -8.44
CA ASP A 169 -9.17 -9.75 -7.14
C ASP A 169 -9.07 -10.94 -6.19
N GLY A 170 -9.01 -10.66 -4.90
CA GLY A 170 -8.93 -11.69 -3.86
C GLY A 170 -8.40 -11.18 -2.53
N LEU A 171 -8.09 -12.11 -1.64
CA LEU A 171 -7.45 -11.80 -0.36
C LEU A 171 -6.04 -11.24 -0.60
N VAL A 172 -5.67 -10.25 0.20
CA VAL A 172 -4.35 -9.61 0.10
C VAL A 172 -3.23 -10.63 0.24
N GLU A 173 -3.34 -11.57 1.19
CA GLU A 173 -2.34 -12.61 1.42
C GLU A 173 -2.13 -13.51 0.19
N ASP A 174 -3.22 -13.89 -0.49
CA ASP A 174 -3.17 -14.76 -1.67
C ASP A 174 -2.52 -14.05 -2.86
N ILE A 175 -2.95 -12.81 -3.14
CA ILE A 175 -2.45 -12.05 -4.28
C ILE A 175 -0.98 -11.66 -4.11
N PHE A 176 -0.56 -11.33 -2.87
CA PHE A 176 0.84 -11.01 -2.61
C PHE A 176 1.76 -12.23 -2.60
N SER A 177 1.24 -13.41 -2.25
CA SER A 177 2.01 -14.67 -2.26
C SER A 177 2.05 -15.29 -3.65
N HIS A 178 0.95 -15.24 -4.40
CA HIS A 178 0.77 -15.92 -5.68
C HIS A 178 0.07 -15.02 -6.71
N PRO A 179 0.70 -13.89 -7.13
CA PRO A 179 0.10 -13.00 -8.11
C PRO A 179 -0.03 -13.69 -9.48
N LYS A 180 -1.22 -13.68 -10.06
CA LYS A 180 -1.51 -14.33 -11.34
C LYS A 180 -1.33 -13.37 -12.51
N SER A 181 -1.86 -12.14 -12.39
CA SER A 181 -1.80 -11.15 -13.45
C SER A 181 -0.41 -10.51 -13.56
N LYS A 182 -0.04 -10.09 -14.78
CA LYS A 182 1.18 -9.33 -15.03
C LYS A 182 1.18 -8.01 -14.24
N ALA A 183 0.04 -7.32 -14.18
CA ALA A 183 -0.12 -6.08 -13.43
C ALA A 183 0.14 -6.28 -11.92
N ALA A 184 -0.38 -7.36 -11.31
CA ALA A 184 -0.11 -7.67 -9.91
C ALA A 184 1.38 -7.90 -9.65
N LYS A 185 2.03 -8.72 -10.48
CA LYS A 185 3.48 -8.99 -10.41
C LYS A 185 4.29 -7.70 -10.47
N GLU A 186 4.00 -6.82 -11.44
CA GLU A 186 4.69 -5.55 -11.60
C GLU A 186 4.48 -4.58 -10.42
N LEU A 187 3.24 -4.46 -9.92
CA LEU A 187 2.93 -3.60 -8.78
C LEU A 187 3.63 -4.06 -7.50
N ILE A 188 3.62 -5.38 -7.23
CA ILE A 188 4.26 -5.96 -6.05
C ILE A 188 5.79 -5.81 -6.13
N LEU A 189 6.37 -6.02 -7.30
CA LEU A 189 7.81 -5.84 -7.51
C LEU A 189 8.26 -4.38 -7.33
N ARG A 190 7.46 -3.41 -7.75
CA ARG A 190 7.79 -1.97 -7.60
C ARG A 190 7.82 -1.52 -6.14
N ASP A 191 7.04 -2.13 -5.27
CA ASP A 191 6.91 -1.75 -3.85
C ASP A 191 7.98 -2.41 -2.95
N GLN A 192 8.84 -3.27 -3.48
CA GLN A 192 9.93 -3.86 -2.70
C GLN A 192 10.99 -2.81 -2.38
N PRO A 193 11.38 -2.65 -1.10
CA PRO A 193 12.44 -1.73 -0.71
C PRO A 193 13.76 -2.14 -1.39
N GLY A 194 14.26 -1.28 -2.26
CA GLY A 194 15.47 -1.51 -3.05
C GLY A 194 15.24 -1.42 -4.57
N ASN A 195 14.01 -1.40 -5.05
CA ASN A 195 13.68 -1.41 -6.48
C ASN A 195 13.38 -0.03 -7.07
N ASN A 196 14.08 1.03 -6.61
CA ASN A 196 13.98 2.37 -7.22
C ASN A 196 14.52 2.47 -8.65
N ASN A 197 14.95 1.35 -9.26
CA ASN A 197 15.55 1.30 -10.59
C ASN A 197 14.81 0.33 -11.54
N ALA A 198 13.48 0.22 -11.48
CA ALA A 198 12.71 -0.65 -12.37
C ALA A 198 13.04 -0.51 -13.88
N PRO A 199 13.33 0.69 -14.44
CA PRO A 199 13.80 0.80 -15.83
C PRO A 199 15.22 0.25 -16.06
N LEU A 200 16.11 0.35 -15.04
CA LEU A 200 17.48 -0.17 -15.14
C LEU A 200 17.53 -1.68 -14.92
N ALA A 201 16.70 -2.25 -14.04
CA ALA A 201 16.66 -3.68 -13.79
C ALA A 201 16.22 -4.45 -15.04
N ASN A 202 15.22 -3.97 -15.77
CA ASN A 202 14.79 -4.59 -17.04
C ASN A 202 15.86 -4.45 -18.14
N ALA A 203 16.55 -3.31 -18.23
CA ALA A 203 17.62 -3.09 -19.21
C ALA A 203 18.89 -3.90 -18.89
N VAL A 204 19.15 -4.19 -17.61
CA VAL A 204 20.25 -5.07 -17.17
C VAL A 204 19.87 -6.54 -17.42
N GLN A 205 18.60 -6.91 -17.18
CA GLN A 205 18.12 -8.28 -17.43
C GLN A 205 18.12 -8.65 -18.92
N GLU A 206 17.81 -7.71 -19.82
CA GLU A 206 17.91 -7.91 -21.27
C GLU A 206 19.36 -8.02 -21.79
N ARG A 207 20.34 -7.42 -21.11
CA ARG A 207 21.77 -7.50 -21.47
C ARG A 207 22.47 -8.75 -20.94
N MET A 208 21.84 -9.51 -20.03
CA MET A 208 22.43 -10.68 -19.36
C MET A 208 21.81 -12.01 -19.82
N GLN A 209 21.39 -12.11 -21.07
CA GLN A 209 21.03 -13.39 -21.69
C GLN A 209 22.31 -14.24 -21.82
N GLY A 210 22.52 -15.14 -20.86
CA GLY A 210 23.59 -16.11 -20.88
C GLY A 210 24.20 -16.51 -19.54
N ASP A 211 24.09 -15.67 -18.51
CA ASP A 211 24.72 -15.93 -17.22
C ASP A 211 23.85 -16.84 -16.33
N LYS A 212 24.44 -17.91 -15.83
CA LYS A 212 23.81 -18.77 -14.83
C LYS A 212 23.49 -17.97 -13.58
N LYS A 213 22.23 -18.04 -13.12
CA LYS A 213 21.76 -17.34 -11.92
C LYS A 213 21.58 -18.33 -10.78
N ILE A 214 22.10 -17.99 -9.61
CA ILE A 214 21.89 -18.76 -8.38
C ILE A 214 21.23 -17.91 -7.30
N ARG A 215 20.31 -18.51 -6.57
CA ARG A 215 19.71 -17.97 -5.36
C ARG A 215 20.43 -18.54 -4.16
N ILE A 216 20.88 -17.67 -3.27
CA ILE A 216 21.49 -18.05 -2.00
C ILE A 216 20.60 -17.57 -0.86
N VAL A 217 20.41 -18.43 0.14
CA VAL A 217 19.66 -18.09 1.36
C VAL A 217 20.61 -18.14 2.55
N PHE A 218 20.67 -17.04 3.28
CA PHE A 218 21.47 -16.90 4.49
C PHE A 218 20.75 -17.53 5.68
N SER A 219 21.41 -18.48 6.36
CA SER A 219 20.97 -19.06 7.62
C SER A 219 21.57 -18.31 8.81
N GLU A 220 21.09 -18.62 10.01
CA GLU A 220 21.48 -17.92 11.26
C GLU A 220 23.00 -17.82 11.53
N ASN A 221 23.79 -18.78 11.04
CA ASN A 221 25.23 -18.81 11.27
C ASN A 221 26.05 -18.13 10.17
N SER A 222 25.52 -17.93 8.97
CA SER A 222 26.26 -17.37 7.81
C SER A 222 26.08 -15.87 7.62
N ALA A 223 25.17 -15.24 8.34
CA ALA A 223 24.82 -13.82 8.17
C ALA A 223 25.90 -12.85 8.70
N PHE A 224 26.85 -13.31 9.50
CA PHE A 224 27.90 -12.47 10.08
C PHE A 224 29.24 -12.55 9.36
N GLU A 225 29.43 -13.50 8.44
CA GLU A 225 30.65 -13.59 7.64
C GLU A 225 30.49 -12.87 6.31
N PRO A 226 31.52 -12.16 5.82
CA PRO A 226 31.50 -11.53 4.50
C PRO A 226 31.73 -12.56 3.38
N VAL A 227 30.81 -13.57 3.30
CA VAL A 227 30.98 -14.76 2.42
C VAL A 227 31.17 -14.36 0.97
N ILE A 228 30.37 -13.40 0.45
CA ILE A 228 30.48 -12.94 -0.94
C ILE A 228 31.81 -12.24 -1.21
N ALA A 229 32.26 -11.37 -0.27
CA ALA A 229 33.55 -10.69 -0.42
C ALA A 229 34.72 -11.70 -0.40
N ASN A 230 34.68 -12.67 0.51
CA ASN A 230 35.69 -13.73 0.60
C ASN A 230 35.69 -14.61 -0.64
N MET A 231 34.53 -14.94 -1.21
CA MET A 231 34.39 -15.66 -2.45
C MET A 231 35.05 -14.90 -3.62
N ILE A 232 34.76 -13.61 -3.77
CA ILE A 232 35.33 -12.76 -4.83
C ILE A 232 36.86 -12.69 -4.69
N LEU A 233 37.38 -12.58 -3.47
CA LEU A 233 38.82 -12.57 -3.21
C LEU A 233 39.49 -13.90 -3.49
N GLN A 234 38.84 -15.03 -3.18
CA GLN A 234 39.37 -16.38 -3.38
C GLN A 234 39.42 -16.74 -4.85
N PHE A 235 38.33 -16.54 -5.58
CA PHE A 235 38.24 -16.91 -7.00
C PHE A 235 38.72 -15.80 -7.94
N LYS A 236 39.01 -14.60 -7.41
CA LYS A 236 39.47 -13.42 -8.18
C LYS A 236 38.55 -13.07 -9.34
N THR A 237 37.28 -13.38 -9.19
CA THR A 237 36.25 -13.18 -10.23
C THR A 237 35.11 -12.35 -9.68
N PRO A 238 34.73 -11.28 -10.37
CA PRO A 238 33.55 -10.50 -9.98
C PRO A 238 32.28 -11.31 -10.22
N VAL A 239 31.30 -11.13 -9.35
CA VAL A 239 29.93 -11.64 -9.52
C VAL A 239 28.95 -10.48 -9.48
N ASN A 240 27.88 -10.61 -10.25
CA ASN A 240 26.83 -9.61 -10.22
C ASN A 240 25.81 -9.95 -9.13
N ILE A 241 25.50 -8.99 -8.27
CA ILE A 241 24.39 -9.10 -7.31
C ILE A 241 23.15 -8.58 -8.03
N LEU A 242 22.28 -9.49 -8.44
CA LEU A 242 21.06 -9.17 -9.19
C LEU A 242 19.92 -8.76 -8.24
N ARG A 243 19.89 -9.37 -7.05
CA ARG A 243 18.94 -9.07 -6.00
C ARG A 243 19.55 -9.36 -4.62
N ALA A 244 19.26 -8.53 -3.64
CA ALA A 244 19.59 -8.79 -2.24
C ALA A 244 18.42 -8.33 -1.36
N ASP A 245 17.85 -9.25 -0.60
CA ASP A 245 16.80 -8.97 0.39
C ASP A 245 17.26 -9.50 1.74
N THR A 246 17.55 -8.59 2.68
CA THR A 246 18.01 -8.95 4.02
C THR A 246 17.09 -8.32 5.06
N LYS A 247 16.55 -9.14 5.98
CA LYS A 247 15.69 -8.70 7.08
C LYS A 247 16.31 -9.12 8.41
N ASN A 248 16.23 -8.22 9.38
CA ASN A 248 16.58 -8.55 10.75
C ASN A 248 15.34 -9.05 11.48
N VAL A 249 15.29 -10.35 11.77
CA VAL A 249 14.18 -10.99 12.49
C VAL A 249 14.71 -11.49 13.83
N GLY A 250 14.32 -10.84 14.92
CA GLY A 250 14.73 -11.25 16.28
C GLY A 250 16.22 -11.12 16.57
N GLY A 251 16.93 -10.18 15.93
CA GLY A 251 18.37 -10.00 16.09
C GLY A 251 19.24 -10.86 15.17
N VAL A 252 18.63 -11.68 14.34
CA VAL A 252 19.31 -12.53 13.35
C VAL A 252 19.02 -12.02 11.95
N ALA A 253 20.07 -11.80 11.14
CA ALA A 253 19.91 -11.43 9.75
C ALA A 253 19.46 -12.69 8.97
N LYS A 254 18.23 -12.67 8.44
CA LYS A 254 17.73 -13.64 7.46
C LYS A 254 17.59 -12.93 6.13
N GLY A 255 18.04 -13.55 5.07
CA GLY A 255 17.95 -12.92 3.77
C GLY A 255 18.23 -13.88 2.61
N GLU A 256 17.86 -13.42 1.43
CA GLU A 256 18.19 -14.09 0.18
C GLU A 256 18.92 -13.14 -0.75
N MET A 257 19.77 -13.70 -1.60
CA MET A 257 20.48 -12.95 -2.63
C MET A 257 20.50 -13.75 -3.92
N ILE A 258 20.29 -13.07 -5.05
CA ILE A 258 20.44 -13.67 -6.37
C ILE A 258 21.73 -13.15 -6.99
N LEU A 259 22.61 -14.07 -7.34
CA LEU A 259 23.90 -13.77 -7.96
C LEU A 259 23.90 -14.24 -9.42
N GLY A 260 24.44 -13.41 -10.30
CA GLY A 260 24.84 -13.82 -11.66
C GLY A 260 26.27 -14.35 -11.65
N LEU A 261 26.44 -15.60 -12.05
CA LEU A 261 27.75 -16.28 -12.10
C LEU A 261 28.47 -15.98 -13.43
N PRO A 262 29.81 -16.05 -13.44
CA PRO A 262 30.60 -15.90 -14.67
C PRO A 262 30.31 -17.02 -15.67
N GLU A 263 30.63 -16.81 -16.95
CA GLU A 263 30.35 -17.78 -18.03
C GLU A 263 31.17 -19.09 -17.93
N ASP A 264 32.29 -19.11 -17.20
CA ASP A 264 33.14 -20.27 -17.02
C ASP A 264 32.45 -21.35 -16.15
N ARG A 265 32.07 -22.48 -16.76
CA ARG A 265 31.35 -23.57 -16.09
C ARG A 265 32.14 -24.23 -14.94
N HIS A 266 33.45 -24.29 -15.02
CA HIS A 266 34.27 -24.86 -13.94
C HIS A 266 34.21 -23.94 -12.72
N LEU A 267 34.35 -22.65 -12.97
CA LEU A 267 34.27 -21.63 -11.91
C LEU A 267 32.88 -21.54 -11.28
N GLN A 268 31.82 -21.78 -12.07
CA GLN A 268 30.46 -21.86 -11.55
C GLN A 268 30.30 -22.96 -10.49
N VAL A 269 30.83 -24.16 -10.81
CA VAL A 269 30.79 -25.32 -9.90
C VAL A 269 31.59 -25.04 -8.63
N ASP A 270 32.79 -24.51 -8.76
CA ASP A 270 33.66 -24.20 -7.62
C ASP A 270 33.04 -23.15 -6.71
N ILE A 271 32.38 -22.14 -7.26
CA ILE A 271 31.65 -21.11 -6.50
C ILE A 271 30.45 -21.72 -5.76
N GLU A 272 29.67 -22.58 -6.41
CA GLU A 272 28.53 -23.24 -5.76
C GLU A 272 28.96 -24.15 -4.62
N GLU A 273 30.04 -24.92 -4.80
CA GLU A 273 30.59 -25.77 -3.73
C GLU A 273 31.08 -24.95 -2.56
N TYR A 274 31.82 -23.88 -2.82
CA TYR A 274 32.28 -22.95 -1.78
C TYR A 274 31.12 -22.36 -0.97
N LEU A 275 30.04 -21.91 -1.63
CA LEU A 275 28.88 -21.35 -0.96
C LEU A 275 28.13 -22.39 -0.11
N LYS A 276 28.04 -23.64 -0.58
CA LYS A 276 27.48 -24.76 0.19
C LYS A 276 28.36 -25.14 1.38
N GLU A 277 29.68 -25.15 1.25
CA GLU A 277 30.62 -25.40 2.36
C GLU A 277 30.51 -24.31 3.46
N LYS A 278 30.16 -23.09 3.08
CA LYS A 278 29.88 -21.99 4.01
C LYS A 278 28.49 -22.05 4.64
N GLY A 279 27.72 -23.13 4.41
CA GLY A 279 26.42 -23.38 5.03
C GLY A 279 25.28 -22.57 4.41
N LEU A 280 25.45 -22.07 3.17
CA LEU A 280 24.40 -21.40 2.43
C LEU A 280 23.58 -22.41 1.63
N ALA A 281 22.27 -22.24 1.62
CA ALA A 281 21.41 -22.94 0.67
C ALA A 281 21.56 -22.28 -0.71
N VAL A 282 21.96 -23.06 -1.71
CA VAL A 282 22.21 -22.61 -3.08
C VAL A 282 21.24 -23.32 -4.01
N GLU A 283 20.41 -22.54 -4.72
CA GLU A 283 19.43 -23.02 -5.69
C GLU A 283 19.70 -22.35 -7.05
N GLU A 284 19.66 -23.13 -8.12
CA GLU A 284 19.75 -22.57 -9.48
C GLU A 284 18.40 -21.93 -9.85
N VAL A 285 18.45 -20.67 -10.30
CA VAL A 285 17.26 -19.97 -10.77
C VAL A 285 17.17 -20.19 -12.28
N THR A 286 16.32 -21.12 -12.70
CA THR A 286 15.89 -21.26 -14.08
C THR A 286 14.81 -20.21 -14.39
N GLU A 287 14.73 -19.69 -15.62
CA GLU A 287 13.82 -18.61 -16.04
C GLU A 287 12.31 -18.92 -15.85
N ASP A 288 11.96 -20.09 -15.36
CA ASP A 288 10.60 -20.59 -15.18
C ASP A 288 10.11 -20.63 -13.72
N VAL A 289 10.81 -20.00 -12.79
CA VAL A 289 10.22 -19.79 -11.45
C VAL A 289 9.47 -18.49 -11.48
N GLU A 290 8.25 -18.61 -12.00
CA GLU A 290 7.16 -17.64 -11.96
C GLU A 290 6.82 -17.19 -10.54
#